data_ac7c86e8e3c3a2bf810cc47d01c05c48
#
_entry.id   ac7c86e8e3c3a2bf810cc47d01c05c48
#
_cell.length_a   1.000
_cell.length_b   1.000
_cell.length_c   1.000
_cell.angle_alpha   90.00
_cell.angle_beta   90.00
_cell.angle_gamma   90.00
#
_symmetry.space_group_name_H-M   'P 1'
#
loop_
_entity.id
_entity.type
_entity.pdbx_description
1 polymer ?
#
loop_
_entity_poly.entity_id
_entity_poly.type
_entity_poly.pdbx_seq_one_letter_code
_entity_poly.pdbx_strand_id
1 'polypeptide(L)'
;HFEENLSILLRMVTTPYFTEESVEKERGIIAQEIKMYDDSDGNVVQENLFRAMYRHHPARVPIAGTVESIQDITAKTLYDCHRAFYDPSNLILCVVGDVRAEDVIAQALRETPAESVGIAARDYGPAEPMCVVQEKIEAQMEVAMPTFAIGFKCEPADEGMEPLRMEFLGSMAAELLAGESSALYTRLYEQGLIDADFAIDYERMKGLAFLEASGDSDDPEAVLAAIMEEAKRLAETGIDREQFSRLKKSMLGRRLRELDSFENTCYRICAFYMDGVDYYDY
;
A
#
# COMPACT_ATOMS: atom_id res chain seq x y z
N HIS A 1 29.31 -12.54 -7.80
CA HIS A 1 29.21 -11.59 -6.68
C HIS A 1 27.92 -11.75 -5.82
N PHE A 2 27.14 -12.86 -6.04
CA PHE A 2 25.89 -13.07 -5.31
C PHE A 2 26.13 -13.19 -3.80
N GLU A 3 27.06 -14.06 -3.37
CA GLU A 3 27.37 -14.28 -1.95
C GLU A 3 27.85 -13.00 -1.26
N GLU A 4 28.67 -12.20 -1.92
CA GLU A 4 29.16 -10.92 -1.40
C GLU A 4 28.00 -9.92 -1.20
N ASN A 5 27.10 -9.82 -2.18
CA ASN A 5 25.94 -8.94 -2.10
C ASN A 5 24.95 -9.38 -1.01
N LEU A 6 24.71 -10.69 -0.89
CA LEU A 6 23.89 -11.24 0.18
C LEU A 6 24.50 -10.96 1.56
N SER A 7 25.82 -11.10 1.69
CA SER A 7 26.53 -10.77 2.93
C SER A 7 26.38 -9.30 3.29
N ILE A 8 26.51 -8.38 2.33
CA ILE A 8 26.31 -6.95 2.55
C ILE A 8 24.88 -6.66 2.99
N LEU A 9 23.88 -7.24 2.32
CA LEU A 9 22.47 -7.07 2.66
C LEU A 9 22.18 -7.56 4.09
N LEU A 10 22.62 -8.77 4.45
CA LEU A 10 22.42 -9.33 5.78
C LEU A 10 23.08 -8.47 6.87
N ARG A 11 24.29 -8.00 6.63
CA ARG A 11 24.97 -7.09 7.58
C ARG A 11 24.26 -5.75 7.71
N MET A 12 23.79 -5.18 6.60
CA MET A 12 23.05 -3.92 6.60
C MET A 12 21.82 -3.97 7.49
N VAL A 13 21.04 -5.06 7.42
CA VAL A 13 19.81 -5.20 8.21
C VAL A 13 20.05 -5.66 9.65
N THR A 14 21.17 -6.35 9.93
CA THR A 14 21.43 -6.92 11.28
C THR A 14 22.40 -6.09 12.13
N THR A 15 23.15 -5.17 11.52
CA THR A 15 24.20 -4.40 12.22
C THR A 15 23.95 -2.90 12.10
N PRO A 16 23.15 -2.31 13.00
CA PRO A 16 22.84 -0.90 12.95
C PRO A 16 24.06 -0.05 13.34
N TYR A 17 24.21 1.08 12.68
CA TYR A 17 25.21 2.09 13.03
C TYR A 17 24.60 3.49 12.95
N PHE A 18 24.21 4.03 14.10
CA PHE A 18 23.65 5.36 14.24
C PHE A 18 24.50 6.21 15.18
N THR A 19 24.85 7.41 14.77
CA THR A 19 25.50 8.43 15.61
C THR A 19 24.61 9.65 15.72
N GLU A 20 24.73 10.45 16.77
CA GLU A 20 23.95 11.69 16.88
C GLU A 20 24.24 12.63 15.70
N GLU A 21 25.46 12.67 15.18
CA GLU A 21 25.84 13.47 14.02
C GLU A 21 25.12 12.98 12.75
N SER A 22 25.08 11.65 12.50
CA SER A 22 24.38 11.10 11.33
C SER A 22 22.87 11.30 11.42
N VAL A 23 22.29 11.18 12.61
CA VAL A 23 20.86 11.41 12.85
C VAL A 23 20.50 12.87 12.63
N GLU A 24 21.32 13.83 13.14
CA GLU A 24 21.08 15.26 12.91
C GLU A 24 21.13 15.64 11.43
N LYS A 25 22.11 15.09 10.70
CA LYS A 25 22.22 15.29 9.26
C LYS A 25 21.00 14.74 8.52
N GLU A 26 20.60 13.51 8.84
CA GLU A 26 19.47 12.84 8.20
C GLU A 26 18.14 13.55 8.51
N ARG A 27 17.96 14.04 9.74
CA ARG A 27 16.81 14.84 10.14
C ARG A 27 16.62 16.07 9.25
N GLY A 28 17.74 16.74 8.89
CA GLY A 28 17.71 17.86 7.93
C GLY A 28 17.24 17.45 6.53
N ILE A 29 17.63 16.26 6.07
CA ILE A 29 17.22 15.70 4.76
C ILE A 29 15.73 15.34 4.81
N ILE A 30 15.28 14.61 5.82
CA ILE A 30 13.88 14.22 6.00
C ILE A 30 12.97 15.45 6.15
N ALA A 31 13.42 16.51 6.84
CA ALA A 31 12.66 17.76 6.93
C ALA A 31 12.45 18.43 5.57
N GLN A 32 13.38 18.29 4.61
CA GLN A 32 13.18 18.76 3.24
C GLN A 32 12.23 17.84 2.46
N GLU A 33 12.33 16.53 2.68
CA GLU A 33 11.43 15.55 2.06
C GLU A 33 9.98 15.75 2.52
N ILE A 34 9.73 15.98 3.81
CA ILE A 34 8.39 16.33 4.33
C ILE A 34 7.83 17.57 3.63
N LYS A 35 8.62 18.61 3.48
CA LYS A 35 8.18 19.82 2.76
C LYS A 35 7.86 19.54 1.30
N MET A 36 8.62 18.67 0.64
CA MET A 36 8.33 18.27 -0.74
C MET A 36 6.99 17.52 -0.84
N TYR A 37 6.65 16.69 0.17
CA TYR A 37 5.34 16.04 0.24
C TYR A 37 4.20 17.04 0.50
N ASP A 38 4.43 18.04 1.36
CA ASP A 38 3.46 19.12 1.62
C ASP A 38 3.17 19.96 0.35
N ASP A 39 4.13 20.06 -0.56
CA ASP A 39 4.00 20.80 -1.83
C ASP A 39 3.41 19.92 -2.97
N SER A 40 3.18 18.62 -2.74
CA SER A 40 2.60 17.70 -3.72
C SER A 40 1.10 17.55 -3.48
N ASP A 41 0.30 17.96 -4.47
CA ASP A 41 -1.16 17.86 -4.45
C ASP A 41 -1.65 16.42 -4.27
N GLY A 42 -1.07 15.45 -4.99
CA GLY A 42 -1.38 14.04 -4.84
C GLY A 42 -1.15 13.52 -3.42
N ASN A 43 -0.02 13.89 -2.78
CA ASN A 43 0.24 13.51 -1.39
C ASN A 43 -0.75 14.16 -0.43
N VAL A 44 -1.04 15.45 -0.59
CA VAL A 44 -1.99 16.18 0.25
C VAL A 44 -3.40 15.60 0.13
N VAL A 45 -3.83 15.24 -1.08
CA VAL A 45 -5.12 14.60 -1.32
C VAL A 45 -5.18 13.23 -0.64
N GLN A 46 -4.12 12.40 -0.78
CA GLN A 46 -4.06 11.08 -0.17
C GLN A 46 -4.07 11.12 1.37
N GLU A 47 -3.30 12.02 1.98
CA GLU A 47 -3.32 12.22 3.42
C GLU A 47 -4.68 12.70 3.92
N ASN A 48 -5.31 13.62 3.21
CA ASN A 48 -6.64 14.12 3.54
C ASN A 48 -7.70 13.03 3.41
N LEU A 49 -7.59 12.15 2.40
CA LEU A 49 -8.45 10.99 2.25
C LEU A 49 -8.40 10.10 3.51
N PHE A 50 -7.20 9.70 3.95
CA PHE A 50 -7.06 8.90 5.15
C PHE A 50 -7.55 9.60 6.43
N ARG A 51 -7.31 10.89 6.57
CA ARG A 51 -7.84 11.70 7.70
C ARG A 51 -9.36 11.79 7.67
N ALA A 52 -9.96 11.87 6.50
CA ALA A 52 -11.41 11.89 6.34
C ALA A 52 -12.05 10.53 6.65
N MET A 53 -11.40 9.45 6.21
CA MET A 53 -11.92 8.10 6.33
C MET A 53 -11.73 7.51 7.73
N TYR A 54 -10.54 7.64 8.34
CA TYR A 54 -10.15 6.85 9.51
C TYR A 54 -10.02 7.69 10.78
N ARG A 55 -10.56 7.15 11.88
CA ARG A 55 -10.55 7.80 13.21
C ARG A 55 -9.38 7.34 14.07
N HIS A 56 -9.10 6.05 14.06
CA HIS A 56 -8.15 5.40 14.96
C HIS A 56 -6.97 4.77 14.24
N HIS A 57 -7.19 4.27 13.03
CA HIS A 57 -6.18 3.51 12.30
C HIS A 57 -4.93 4.36 12.01
N PRO A 58 -3.70 3.81 12.23
CA PRO A 58 -2.44 4.54 12.02
C PRO A 58 -2.23 5.07 10.60
N ALA A 59 -2.86 4.48 9.58
CA ALA A 59 -2.78 4.95 8.19
C ALA A 59 -3.15 6.44 8.00
N ARG A 60 -3.91 7.03 8.95
CA ARG A 60 -4.23 8.48 8.95
C ARG A 60 -3.06 9.39 9.33
N VAL A 61 -1.96 8.81 9.78
CA VAL A 61 -0.76 9.56 10.20
C VAL A 61 0.25 9.49 9.05
N PRO A 62 0.80 10.63 8.59
CA PRO A 62 1.83 10.64 7.57
C PRO A 62 3.02 9.75 7.94
N ILE A 63 3.49 8.92 7.01
CA ILE A 63 4.59 7.98 7.25
C ILE A 63 5.88 8.71 7.61
N ALA A 64 6.15 9.83 6.95
CA ALA A 64 7.33 10.67 7.23
C ALA A 64 7.22 11.45 8.56
N GLY A 65 6.04 11.49 9.17
CA GLY A 65 5.75 12.32 10.32
C GLY A 65 5.64 13.81 9.96
N THR A 66 5.99 14.67 10.90
CA THR A 66 6.06 16.13 10.70
C THR A 66 7.45 16.65 11.05
N VAL A 67 7.81 17.85 10.58
CA VAL A 67 9.10 18.48 10.91
C VAL A 67 9.30 18.59 12.42
N GLU A 68 8.22 18.77 13.19
CA GLU A 68 8.24 18.81 14.66
C GLU A 68 8.47 17.41 15.25
N SER A 69 7.75 16.40 14.78
CA SER A 69 7.81 15.04 15.35
C SER A 69 9.18 14.38 15.15
N ILE A 70 9.85 14.65 14.03
CA ILE A 70 11.19 14.09 13.78
C ILE A 70 12.28 14.69 14.67
N GLN A 71 12.03 15.83 15.34
CA GLN A 71 13.00 16.43 16.27
C GLN A 71 13.25 15.56 17.49
N ASP A 72 12.31 14.74 17.89
CA ASP A 72 12.42 13.85 19.04
C ASP A 72 13.16 12.54 18.73
N ILE A 73 13.50 12.30 17.44
CA ILE A 73 14.23 11.10 17.03
C ILE A 73 15.72 11.27 17.34
N THR A 74 16.28 10.36 18.14
CA THR A 74 17.68 10.30 18.55
C THR A 74 18.33 9.01 18.05
N ALA A 75 19.67 8.92 18.09
CA ALA A 75 20.38 7.66 17.81
C ALA A 75 19.88 6.53 18.73
N LYS A 76 19.58 6.83 20.01
CA LYS A 76 19.00 5.86 20.93
C LYS A 76 17.65 5.36 20.47
N THR A 77 16.75 6.25 20.01
CA THR A 77 15.44 5.88 19.47
C THR A 77 15.59 4.90 18.31
N LEU A 78 16.51 5.19 17.37
CA LEU A 78 16.75 4.32 16.21
C LEU A 78 17.33 2.96 16.62
N TYR A 79 18.26 2.89 17.59
CA TYR A 79 18.73 1.61 18.13
C TYR A 79 17.62 0.81 18.82
N ASP A 80 16.73 1.47 19.56
CA ASP A 80 15.60 0.80 20.22
C ASP A 80 14.60 0.27 19.19
N CYS A 81 14.28 1.04 18.15
CA CYS A 81 13.46 0.61 17.03
C CYS A 81 14.10 -0.55 16.24
N HIS A 82 15.40 -0.45 15.94
CA HIS A 82 16.10 -1.54 15.27
C HIS A 82 16.02 -2.83 16.07
N ARG A 83 16.29 -2.79 17.38
CA ARG A 83 16.21 -3.97 18.25
C ARG A 83 14.81 -4.58 18.29
N ALA A 84 13.76 -3.75 18.23
CA ALA A 84 12.37 -4.21 18.29
C ALA A 84 11.88 -4.81 16.97
N PHE A 85 12.28 -4.25 15.82
CA PHE A 85 11.71 -4.58 14.54
C PHE A 85 12.63 -5.35 13.59
N TYR A 86 13.94 -5.23 13.74
CA TYR A 86 14.95 -5.95 12.94
C TYR A 86 15.47 -7.21 13.67
N ASP A 87 14.65 -7.76 14.55
CA ASP A 87 14.90 -9.07 15.15
C ASP A 87 14.78 -10.17 14.08
N PRO A 88 15.69 -11.17 14.07
CA PRO A 88 15.67 -12.25 13.08
C PRO A 88 14.31 -12.97 12.98
N SER A 89 13.58 -13.09 14.10
CA SER A 89 12.24 -13.71 14.13
C SER A 89 11.15 -12.85 13.44
N ASN A 90 11.44 -11.58 13.17
CA ASN A 90 10.53 -10.64 12.49
C ASN A 90 10.97 -10.34 11.05
N LEU A 91 11.98 -11.02 10.52
CA LEU A 91 12.52 -10.81 9.18
C LEU A 91 12.20 -12.00 8.28
N ILE A 92 11.96 -11.72 7.01
CA ILE A 92 11.80 -12.71 5.95
C ILE A 92 12.90 -12.46 4.92
N LEU A 93 13.69 -13.49 4.62
CA LEU A 93 14.61 -13.49 3.50
C LEU A 93 14.00 -14.29 2.35
N CYS A 94 13.70 -13.62 1.25
CA CYS A 94 13.30 -14.26 0.00
C CYS A 94 14.37 -14.04 -1.06
N VAL A 95 14.77 -15.10 -1.73
CA VAL A 95 15.74 -15.06 -2.81
C VAL A 95 15.18 -15.81 -4.00
N VAL A 96 15.09 -15.14 -5.14
CA VAL A 96 14.65 -15.73 -6.42
C VAL A 96 15.74 -15.54 -7.45
N GLY A 97 16.15 -16.63 -8.12
CA GLY A 97 17.21 -16.61 -9.13
C GLY A 97 17.85 -17.97 -9.32
N ASP A 98 18.90 -18.01 -10.15
CA ASP A 98 19.71 -19.22 -10.39
C ASP A 98 20.72 -19.40 -9.25
N VAL A 99 20.22 -19.81 -8.09
CA VAL A 99 21.02 -20.04 -6.87
C VAL A 99 20.58 -21.34 -6.21
N ARG A 100 21.47 -21.95 -5.42
CA ARG A 100 21.15 -23.14 -4.64
C ARG A 100 20.58 -22.71 -3.29
N ALA A 101 19.40 -23.18 -2.96
CA ALA A 101 18.71 -22.83 -1.71
C ALA A 101 19.56 -23.17 -0.47
N GLU A 102 20.25 -24.31 -0.49
CA GLU A 102 21.09 -24.77 0.61
C GLU A 102 22.24 -23.80 0.91
N ASP A 103 22.86 -23.23 -0.14
CA ASP A 103 23.98 -22.28 0.00
C ASP A 103 23.47 -20.93 0.56
N VAL A 104 22.32 -20.47 0.10
CA VAL A 104 21.65 -19.25 0.63
C VAL A 104 21.30 -19.42 2.10
N ILE A 105 20.65 -20.54 2.44
CA ILE A 105 20.25 -20.84 3.84
C ILE A 105 21.49 -20.94 4.74
N ALA A 106 22.54 -21.65 4.29
CA ALA A 106 23.77 -21.80 5.06
C ALA A 106 24.47 -20.44 5.29
N GLN A 107 24.44 -19.55 4.30
CA GLN A 107 24.99 -18.21 4.43
C GLN A 107 24.14 -17.36 5.37
N ALA A 108 22.83 -17.37 5.22
CA ALA A 108 21.91 -16.63 6.11
C ALA A 108 22.07 -17.05 7.58
N LEU A 109 22.09 -18.37 7.86
CA LEU A 109 22.28 -18.91 9.21
C LEU A 109 23.63 -18.53 9.82
N ARG A 110 24.68 -18.42 9.00
CA ARG A 110 26.03 -18.06 9.46
C ARG A 110 26.15 -16.56 9.79
N GLU A 111 25.44 -15.71 9.05
CA GLU A 111 25.61 -14.26 9.09
C GLU A 111 24.48 -13.53 9.87
N THR A 112 23.41 -14.23 10.20
CA THR A 112 22.32 -13.68 11.03
C THR A 112 22.56 -14.00 12.50
N PRO A 113 22.31 -13.08 13.43
CA PRO A 113 22.41 -13.34 14.87
C PRO A 113 21.54 -14.55 15.28
N ALA A 114 22.10 -15.42 16.11
CA ALA A 114 21.39 -16.58 16.63
C ALA A 114 20.44 -16.24 17.79
N GLU A 115 20.69 -15.12 18.47
CA GLU A 115 19.86 -14.64 19.56
C GLU A 115 18.71 -13.78 19.02
N SER A 116 17.50 -14.03 19.53
CA SER A 116 16.30 -13.28 19.22
C SER A 116 15.64 -12.83 20.51
N VAL A 117 15.15 -11.59 20.51
CA VAL A 117 14.33 -11.04 21.60
C VAL A 117 12.82 -11.30 21.38
N GLY A 118 12.49 -11.86 20.24
CA GLY A 118 11.13 -12.14 19.83
C GLY A 118 10.44 -10.98 19.09
N ILE A 119 9.30 -11.27 18.53
CA ILE A 119 8.52 -10.29 17.76
C ILE A 119 7.88 -9.28 18.72
N ALA A 120 8.10 -8.00 18.47
CA ALA A 120 7.46 -6.93 19.23
C ALA A 120 5.93 -7.00 19.09
N ALA A 121 5.21 -6.85 20.21
CA ALA A 121 3.77 -6.77 20.18
C ALA A 121 3.33 -5.51 19.40
N ARG A 122 2.37 -5.69 18.51
CA ARG A 122 1.81 -4.61 17.69
C ARG A 122 0.46 -4.20 18.25
N ASP A 123 0.28 -2.92 18.47
CA ASP A 123 -0.98 -2.31 18.89
C ASP A 123 -1.48 -1.39 17.78
N TYR A 124 -2.55 -1.78 17.11
CA TYR A 124 -3.19 -0.99 16.06
C TYR A 124 -4.27 -0.05 16.61
N GLY A 125 -4.42 0.00 17.93
CA GLY A 125 -5.47 0.78 18.57
C GLY A 125 -6.84 0.08 18.55
N PRO A 126 -7.91 0.83 18.89
CA PRO A 126 -9.27 0.30 18.88
C PRO A 126 -9.74 0.02 17.46
N ALA A 127 -10.74 -0.88 17.34
CA ALA A 127 -11.36 -1.19 16.05
C ALA A 127 -11.86 0.07 15.33
N GLU A 128 -11.60 0.16 14.05
CA GLU A 128 -11.99 1.29 13.22
C GLU A 128 -13.49 1.21 12.87
N PRO A 129 -14.30 2.24 13.14
CA PRO A 129 -15.70 2.23 12.76
C PRO A 129 -15.87 2.35 11.24
N MET A 130 -16.92 1.72 10.68
CA MET A 130 -17.21 1.80 9.24
C MET A 130 -17.65 3.18 8.76
N CYS A 131 -18.16 4.04 9.65
CA CYS A 131 -18.48 5.42 9.28
C CYS A 131 -17.20 6.26 9.09
N VAL A 132 -17.23 7.15 8.12
CA VAL A 132 -16.15 8.12 7.90
C VAL A 132 -16.11 9.16 9.03
N VAL A 133 -14.96 9.79 9.22
CA VAL A 133 -14.79 10.87 10.20
C VAL A 133 -15.44 12.14 9.68
N GLN A 134 -15.28 12.38 8.38
CA GLN A 134 -15.79 13.58 7.71
C GLN A 134 -16.02 13.24 6.23
N GLU A 135 -17.09 13.79 5.66
CA GLU A 135 -17.48 13.45 4.28
C GLU A 135 -16.61 14.11 3.22
N LYS A 136 -16.01 15.26 3.53
CA LYS A 136 -15.20 16.04 2.57
C LYS A 136 -14.10 16.82 3.30
N ILE A 137 -12.90 16.83 2.72
CA ILE A 137 -11.80 17.75 3.05
C ILE A 137 -11.40 18.45 1.77
N GLU A 138 -11.19 19.76 1.84
CA GLU A 138 -10.67 20.55 0.74
C GLU A 138 -9.38 21.25 1.20
N ALA A 139 -8.37 21.25 0.34
CA ALA A 139 -7.15 22.01 0.50
C ALA A 139 -6.97 22.93 -0.71
N GLN A 140 -6.49 24.14 -0.49
CA GLN A 140 -6.20 25.06 -1.58
C GLN A 140 -4.72 25.00 -1.92
N MET A 141 -4.42 24.64 -3.16
CA MET A 141 -3.07 24.54 -3.69
C MET A 141 -2.97 25.24 -5.07
N GLU A 142 -1.74 25.53 -5.51
CA GLU A 142 -1.49 26.07 -6.86
C GLU A 142 -1.41 24.91 -7.86
N VAL A 143 -2.57 24.47 -8.37
CA VAL A 143 -2.72 23.38 -9.33
C VAL A 143 -3.41 23.85 -10.60
N ALA A 144 -3.16 23.17 -11.72
CA ALA A 144 -3.80 23.52 -13.00
C ALA A 144 -5.27 23.07 -13.05
N MET A 145 -5.58 21.97 -12.40
CA MET A 145 -6.93 21.37 -12.26
C MET A 145 -7.07 20.78 -10.86
N PRO A 146 -8.26 20.75 -10.28
CA PRO A 146 -8.47 20.10 -8.98
C PRO A 146 -8.15 18.61 -9.02
N THR A 147 -7.24 18.15 -8.18
CA THR A 147 -6.94 16.74 -7.94
C THR A 147 -7.85 16.21 -6.84
N PHE A 148 -8.42 15.03 -7.02
CA PHE A 148 -9.33 14.44 -6.06
C PHE A 148 -8.99 12.97 -5.73
N ALA A 149 -9.42 12.54 -4.53
CA ALA A 149 -9.52 11.15 -4.16
C ALA A 149 -10.85 10.88 -3.42
N ILE A 150 -11.55 9.83 -3.82
CA ILE A 150 -12.83 9.41 -3.25
C ILE A 150 -12.63 8.01 -2.66
N GLY A 151 -12.86 7.85 -1.35
CA GLY A 151 -12.70 6.58 -0.66
C GLY A 151 -14.00 5.99 -0.16
N PHE A 152 -14.22 4.71 -0.40
CA PHE A 152 -15.34 3.94 0.11
C PHE A 152 -14.82 2.85 1.05
N LYS A 153 -15.08 2.97 2.35
CA LYS A 153 -14.66 1.95 3.32
C LYS A 153 -15.31 0.60 3.03
N CYS A 154 -14.49 -0.44 3.10
CA CYS A 154 -14.90 -1.84 2.99
C CYS A 154 -14.59 -2.56 4.31
N GLU A 155 -15.32 -3.65 4.58
CA GLU A 155 -15.01 -4.52 5.72
C GLU A 155 -13.63 -5.16 5.50
N PRO A 156 -12.69 -5.00 6.43
CA PRO A 156 -11.38 -5.64 6.33
C PRO A 156 -11.50 -7.16 6.54
N ALA A 157 -10.61 -7.89 5.87
CA ALA A 157 -10.37 -9.30 6.12
C ALA A 157 -8.89 -9.43 6.50
N ASP A 158 -8.60 -10.00 7.66
CA ASP A 158 -7.28 -9.86 8.28
C ASP A 158 -6.46 -11.15 8.36
N GLU A 159 -7.03 -12.32 8.04
CA GLU A 159 -6.35 -13.61 8.26
C GLU A 159 -6.57 -14.64 7.14
N GLY A 160 -5.53 -15.38 6.83
CA GLY A 160 -5.54 -16.52 5.92
C GLY A 160 -5.79 -16.12 4.46
N MET A 161 -6.54 -16.92 3.74
CA MET A 161 -6.85 -16.71 2.32
C MET A 161 -7.88 -15.60 2.06
N GLU A 162 -8.65 -15.20 3.06
CA GLU A 162 -9.74 -14.25 2.86
C GLU A 162 -9.27 -12.85 2.45
N PRO A 163 -8.20 -12.25 3.03
CA PRO A 163 -7.63 -11.00 2.54
C PRO A 163 -7.29 -11.03 1.05
N LEU A 164 -6.62 -12.10 0.60
CA LEU A 164 -6.22 -12.26 -0.80
C LEU A 164 -7.42 -12.41 -1.73
N ARG A 165 -8.43 -13.19 -1.29
CA ARG A 165 -9.67 -13.32 -2.01
C ARG A 165 -10.43 -11.99 -2.13
N MET A 166 -10.50 -11.22 -1.04
CA MET A 166 -11.15 -9.91 -1.03
C MET A 166 -10.40 -8.89 -1.87
N GLU A 167 -9.06 -8.90 -1.87
CA GLU A 167 -8.23 -8.09 -2.77
C GLU A 167 -8.57 -8.39 -4.24
N PHE A 168 -8.60 -9.66 -4.62
CA PHE A 168 -8.94 -10.06 -5.98
C PHE A 168 -10.37 -9.67 -6.37
N LEU A 169 -11.35 -9.91 -5.50
CA LEU A 169 -12.74 -9.56 -5.76
C LEU A 169 -12.97 -8.05 -5.77
N GLY A 170 -12.32 -7.33 -4.87
CA GLY A 170 -12.37 -5.87 -4.78
C GLY A 170 -11.78 -5.19 -6.01
N SER A 171 -10.58 -5.61 -6.43
CA SER A 171 -9.95 -5.10 -7.65
C SER A 171 -10.79 -5.41 -8.89
N MET A 172 -11.41 -6.60 -8.95
CA MET A 172 -12.33 -6.94 -10.04
C MET A 172 -13.60 -6.07 -10.01
N ALA A 173 -14.15 -5.81 -8.83
CA ALA A 173 -15.32 -4.94 -8.67
C ALA A 173 -15.00 -3.48 -9.07
N ALA A 174 -13.84 -2.96 -8.67
CA ALA A 174 -13.33 -1.65 -9.07
C ALA A 174 -13.25 -1.51 -10.59
N GLU A 175 -12.60 -2.46 -11.25
CA GLU A 175 -12.45 -2.50 -12.71
C GLU A 175 -13.80 -2.62 -13.45
N LEU A 176 -14.76 -3.39 -12.91
CA LEU A 176 -16.11 -3.50 -13.48
C LEU A 176 -16.91 -2.22 -13.30
N LEU A 177 -16.73 -1.52 -12.18
CA LEU A 177 -17.42 -0.29 -11.83
C LEU A 177 -16.97 0.89 -12.69
N ALA A 178 -15.67 1.19 -12.65
CA ALA A 178 -15.13 2.40 -13.27
C ALA A 178 -13.71 2.22 -13.85
N GLY A 179 -13.23 0.99 -14.07
CA GLY A 179 -11.97 0.76 -14.79
C GLY A 179 -12.03 1.19 -16.25
N GLU A 180 -10.91 1.38 -16.92
CA GLU A 180 -10.77 1.92 -18.28
C GLU A 180 -11.70 1.26 -19.32
N SER A 181 -12.02 -0.02 -19.16
CA SER A 181 -12.89 -0.77 -20.06
C SER A 181 -14.38 -0.69 -19.70
N SER A 182 -14.75 0.04 -18.66
CA SER A 182 -16.13 0.19 -18.21
C SER A 182 -16.90 1.24 -19.01
N ALA A 183 -18.23 1.09 -19.03
CA ALA A 183 -19.10 2.08 -19.65
C ALA A 183 -19.09 3.41 -18.88
N LEU A 184 -18.89 3.37 -17.56
CA LEU A 184 -18.79 4.57 -16.73
C LEU A 184 -17.55 5.38 -17.09
N TYR A 185 -16.36 4.75 -17.12
CA TYR A 185 -15.12 5.42 -17.52
C TYR A 185 -15.26 6.11 -18.86
N THR A 186 -15.71 5.37 -19.90
CA THR A 186 -15.90 5.94 -21.26
C THR A 186 -16.80 7.16 -21.23
N ARG A 187 -17.95 7.08 -20.52
CA ARG A 187 -18.88 8.21 -20.39
C ARG A 187 -18.28 9.42 -19.71
N LEU A 188 -17.59 9.23 -18.58
CA LEU A 188 -16.97 10.34 -17.85
C LEU A 188 -15.85 10.98 -18.65
N TYR A 189 -15.03 10.18 -19.33
CA TYR A 189 -13.96 10.65 -20.19
C TYR A 189 -14.50 11.46 -21.40
N GLU A 190 -15.53 10.97 -22.10
CA GLU A 190 -16.18 11.68 -23.21
C GLU A 190 -16.85 12.99 -22.77
N GLN A 191 -17.31 13.07 -21.53
CA GLN A 191 -17.86 14.28 -20.94
C GLN A 191 -16.78 15.27 -20.44
N GLY A 192 -15.52 14.86 -20.44
CA GLY A 192 -14.40 15.66 -19.91
C GLY A 192 -14.43 15.82 -18.39
N LEU A 193 -15.15 14.92 -17.68
CA LEU A 193 -15.19 14.91 -16.21
C LEU A 193 -14.00 14.21 -15.59
N ILE A 194 -13.32 13.36 -16.33
CA ILE A 194 -12.06 12.70 -15.97
C ILE A 194 -11.11 12.71 -17.16
N ASP A 195 -9.85 12.53 -16.92
CA ASP A 195 -8.81 12.33 -17.92
C ASP A 195 -8.25 10.90 -17.92
N ALA A 196 -7.11 10.69 -18.58
CA ALA A 196 -6.48 9.37 -18.69
C ALA A 196 -5.79 8.93 -17.40
N ASP A 197 -5.56 9.82 -16.44
CA ASP A 197 -4.90 9.53 -15.17
C ASP A 197 -5.91 9.07 -14.09
N PHE A 198 -7.22 9.12 -14.40
CA PHE A 198 -8.24 8.58 -13.51
C PHE A 198 -8.05 7.08 -13.28
N ALA A 199 -8.02 6.69 -12.03
CA ALA A 199 -7.94 5.30 -11.61
C ALA A 199 -8.97 4.97 -10.52
N ILE A 200 -9.33 3.70 -10.45
CA ILE A 200 -10.11 3.15 -9.35
C ILE A 200 -9.52 1.81 -8.93
N ASP A 201 -9.17 1.67 -7.65
CA ASP A 201 -8.52 0.50 -7.11
C ASP A 201 -9.13 0.06 -5.78
N TYR A 202 -8.91 -1.20 -5.43
CA TYR A 202 -9.21 -1.74 -4.11
C TYR A 202 -7.91 -1.90 -3.34
N GLU A 203 -7.86 -1.23 -2.21
CA GLU A 203 -6.71 -1.20 -1.32
C GLU A 203 -7.03 -1.89 0.00
N ARG A 204 -6.02 -2.56 0.55
CA ARG A 204 -6.11 -3.16 1.88
C ARG A 204 -4.81 -3.03 2.65
N MET A 205 -4.96 -2.88 3.94
CA MET A 205 -3.90 -3.03 4.94
C MET A 205 -4.49 -3.80 6.12
N LYS A 206 -3.65 -4.19 7.07
CA LYS A 206 -4.16 -4.85 8.28
C LYS A 206 -5.14 -3.95 9.02
N GLY A 207 -6.39 -4.41 9.19
CA GLY A 207 -7.45 -3.68 9.88
C GLY A 207 -8.19 -2.63 9.04
N LEU A 208 -7.89 -2.49 7.75
CA LEU A 208 -8.63 -1.63 6.84
C LEU A 208 -8.72 -2.18 5.42
N ALA A 209 -9.80 -1.82 4.73
CA ALA A 209 -9.96 -2.02 3.29
C ALA A 209 -10.85 -0.91 2.72
N PHE A 210 -10.61 -0.50 1.50
CA PHE A 210 -11.40 0.53 0.82
C PHE A 210 -11.27 0.45 -0.70
N LEU A 211 -12.27 1.00 -1.39
CA LEU A 211 -12.15 1.38 -2.79
C LEU A 211 -11.72 2.83 -2.85
N GLU A 212 -10.78 3.14 -3.70
CA GLU A 212 -10.34 4.50 -3.99
C GLU A 212 -10.52 4.80 -5.47
N ALA A 213 -11.14 5.94 -5.77
CA ALA A 213 -11.17 6.53 -7.10
C ALA A 213 -10.44 7.87 -7.04
N SER A 214 -9.45 8.08 -7.88
CA SER A 214 -8.62 9.28 -7.89
C SER A 214 -8.31 9.76 -9.32
N GLY A 215 -7.95 11.03 -9.43
CA GLY A 215 -7.63 11.69 -10.69
C GLY A 215 -7.82 13.19 -10.61
N ASP A 216 -7.87 13.82 -11.76
CA ASP A 216 -8.13 15.26 -11.91
C ASP A 216 -9.52 15.50 -12.49
N SER A 217 -10.23 16.52 -11.97
CA SER A 217 -11.57 16.88 -12.44
C SER A 217 -11.93 18.31 -12.05
N ASP A 218 -12.60 19.02 -12.94
CA ASP A 218 -13.24 20.31 -12.60
C ASP A 218 -14.50 20.13 -11.73
N ASP A 219 -15.09 18.92 -11.68
CA ASP A 219 -16.28 18.59 -10.89
C ASP A 219 -16.18 17.19 -10.25
N PRO A 220 -15.37 17.02 -9.19
CA PRO A 220 -15.24 15.76 -8.48
C PRO A 220 -16.57 15.25 -7.87
N GLU A 221 -17.51 16.15 -7.56
CA GLU A 221 -18.82 15.78 -7.02
C GLU A 221 -19.69 15.08 -8.07
N ALA A 222 -19.61 15.53 -9.34
CA ALA A 222 -20.27 14.84 -10.44
C ALA A 222 -19.66 13.45 -10.69
N VAL A 223 -18.33 13.30 -10.55
CA VAL A 223 -17.65 12.00 -10.62
C VAL A 223 -18.16 11.06 -9.53
N LEU A 224 -18.19 11.52 -8.27
CA LEU A 224 -18.73 10.76 -7.14
C LEU A 224 -20.18 10.32 -7.38
N ALA A 225 -21.04 11.24 -7.82
CA ALA A 225 -22.44 10.96 -8.09
C ALA A 225 -22.58 9.88 -9.18
N ALA A 226 -21.78 9.95 -10.24
CA ALA A 226 -21.79 8.99 -11.33
C ALA A 226 -21.31 7.59 -10.88
N ILE A 227 -20.28 7.51 -10.03
CA ILE A 227 -19.80 6.25 -9.44
C ILE A 227 -20.91 5.62 -8.58
N MET A 228 -21.57 6.40 -7.74
CA MET A 228 -22.65 5.91 -6.86
C MET A 228 -23.86 5.42 -7.65
N GLU A 229 -24.23 6.13 -8.72
CA GLU A 229 -25.32 5.72 -9.62
C GLU A 229 -25.00 4.40 -10.33
N GLU A 230 -23.78 4.27 -10.85
CA GLU A 230 -23.35 3.06 -11.55
C GLU A 230 -23.25 1.87 -10.60
N ALA A 231 -22.72 2.06 -9.38
CA ALA A 231 -22.69 1.02 -8.35
C ALA A 231 -24.11 0.50 -8.04
N LYS A 232 -25.09 1.41 -7.87
CA LYS A 232 -26.48 1.06 -7.67
C LYS A 232 -27.05 0.31 -8.88
N ARG A 233 -26.81 0.78 -10.10
CA ARG A 233 -27.24 0.12 -11.32
C ARG A 233 -26.70 -1.31 -11.40
N LEU A 234 -25.40 -1.50 -11.14
CA LEU A 234 -24.78 -2.83 -11.16
C LEU A 234 -25.35 -3.76 -10.09
N ALA A 235 -25.68 -3.24 -8.91
CA ALA A 235 -26.33 -4.01 -7.85
C ALA A 235 -27.74 -4.47 -8.24
N GLU A 236 -28.49 -3.66 -8.97
CA GLU A 236 -29.87 -3.97 -9.40
C GLU A 236 -29.92 -4.86 -10.64
N THR A 237 -29.04 -4.59 -11.64
CA THR A 237 -29.09 -5.27 -12.95
C THR A 237 -28.13 -6.45 -13.08
N GLY A 238 -27.13 -6.53 -12.16
CA GLY A 238 -26.02 -7.46 -12.25
C GLY A 238 -24.95 -6.99 -13.23
N ILE A 239 -23.88 -7.76 -13.30
CA ILE A 239 -22.70 -7.52 -14.14
C ILE A 239 -22.82 -8.25 -15.48
N ASP A 240 -22.24 -7.68 -16.54
CA ASP A 240 -22.13 -8.32 -17.84
C ASP A 240 -21.17 -9.51 -17.79
N ARG A 241 -21.65 -10.69 -18.19
CA ARG A 241 -20.89 -11.94 -18.12
C ARG A 241 -19.70 -11.98 -19.07
N GLU A 242 -19.80 -11.32 -20.21
CA GLU A 242 -18.72 -11.27 -21.18
C GLU A 242 -17.61 -10.35 -20.69
N GLN A 243 -17.97 -9.17 -20.17
CA GLN A 243 -17.02 -8.24 -19.54
C GLN A 243 -16.32 -8.90 -18.36
N PHE A 244 -17.05 -9.55 -17.46
CA PHE A 244 -16.49 -10.31 -16.34
C PHE A 244 -15.49 -11.37 -16.81
N SER A 245 -15.84 -12.14 -17.84
CA SER A 245 -14.98 -13.20 -18.39
C SER A 245 -13.70 -12.64 -18.99
N ARG A 246 -13.78 -11.51 -19.71
CA ARG A 246 -12.59 -10.82 -20.26
C ARG A 246 -11.68 -10.32 -19.14
N LEU A 247 -12.27 -9.66 -18.14
CA LEU A 247 -11.53 -9.12 -17.01
C LEU A 247 -10.81 -10.24 -16.23
N LYS A 248 -11.51 -11.33 -15.92
CA LYS A 248 -10.90 -12.50 -15.26
C LYS A 248 -9.68 -13.03 -16.04
N LYS A 249 -9.80 -13.13 -17.37
CA LYS A 249 -8.67 -13.57 -18.21
C LYS A 249 -7.51 -12.55 -18.20
N SER A 250 -7.82 -11.25 -18.22
CA SER A 250 -6.82 -10.19 -18.16
C SER A 250 -6.04 -10.23 -16.84
N MET A 251 -6.74 -10.35 -15.71
CA MET A 251 -6.14 -10.46 -14.39
C MET A 251 -5.25 -11.72 -14.27
N LEU A 252 -5.73 -12.86 -14.76
CA LEU A 252 -4.91 -14.08 -14.80
C LEU A 252 -3.66 -13.89 -15.68
N GLY A 253 -3.82 -13.25 -16.85
CA GLY A 253 -2.70 -12.96 -17.74
C GLY A 253 -1.68 -12.01 -17.12
N ARG A 254 -2.11 -11.00 -16.35
CA ARG A 254 -1.20 -10.14 -15.55
C ARG A 254 -0.44 -10.97 -14.52
N ARG A 255 -1.16 -11.80 -13.76
CA ARG A 255 -0.56 -12.66 -12.74
C ARG A 255 0.52 -13.58 -13.30
N LEU A 256 0.25 -14.21 -14.44
CA LEU A 256 1.23 -15.07 -15.11
C LEU A 256 2.46 -14.30 -15.59
N ARG A 257 2.31 -13.07 -16.08
CA ARG A 257 3.43 -12.23 -16.49
C ARG A 257 4.29 -11.75 -15.30
N GLU A 258 3.69 -11.53 -14.13
CA GLU A 258 4.42 -11.18 -12.92
C GLU A 258 5.46 -12.24 -12.53
N LEU A 259 5.23 -13.52 -12.87
CA LEU A 259 6.17 -14.61 -12.63
C LEU A 259 7.47 -14.50 -13.45
N ASP A 260 7.47 -13.73 -14.55
CA ASP A 260 8.67 -13.45 -15.32
C ASP A 260 9.61 -12.44 -14.65
N SER A 261 9.13 -11.76 -13.58
CA SER A 261 9.92 -10.83 -12.78
C SER A 261 10.34 -11.45 -11.45
N PHE A 262 11.64 -11.55 -11.23
CA PHE A 262 12.19 -12.02 -9.94
C PHE A 262 11.79 -11.12 -8.78
N GLU A 263 11.77 -9.81 -9.00
CA GLU A 263 11.34 -8.82 -8.01
C GLU A 263 9.88 -9.02 -7.59
N ASN A 264 8.96 -9.07 -8.57
CA ASN A 264 7.54 -9.31 -8.30
C ASN A 264 7.32 -10.65 -7.61
N THR A 265 8.05 -11.69 -8.01
CA THR A 265 7.96 -13.01 -7.38
C THR A 265 8.42 -12.95 -5.92
N CYS A 266 9.57 -12.29 -5.61
CA CYS A 266 10.02 -12.08 -4.23
C CYS A 266 8.98 -11.32 -3.40
N TYR A 267 8.49 -10.20 -3.92
CA TYR A 267 7.50 -9.37 -3.23
C TYR A 267 6.24 -10.16 -2.90
N ARG A 268 5.70 -10.87 -3.88
CA ARG A 268 4.48 -11.69 -3.72
C ARG A 268 4.65 -12.82 -2.71
N ILE A 269 5.76 -13.55 -2.77
CA ILE A 269 6.04 -14.64 -1.80
C ILE A 269 6.08 -14.06 -0.38
N CYS A 270 6.77 -12.93 -0.18
CA CYS A 270 6.82 -12.27 1.13
C CYS A 270 5.45 -11.78 1.59
N ALA A 271 4.68 -11.13 0.71
CA ALA A 271 3.34 -10.63 1.04
C ALA A 271 2.38 -11.75 1.46
N PHE A 272 2.35 -12.86 0.71
CA PHE A 272 1.53 -14.02 1.04
C PHE A 272 1.95 -14.68 2.36
N TYR A 273 3.26 -14.80 2.57
CA TYR A 273 3.77 -15.32 3.83
C TYR A 273 3.35 -14.46 5.03
N MET A 274 3.34 -13.14 4.89
CA MET A 274 2.86 -12.22 5.92
C MET A 274 1.36 -12.37 6.20
N ASP A 275 0.56 -12.74 5.21
CA ASP A 275 -0.87 -13.08 5.37
C ASP A 275 -1.07 -14.51 5.91
N GLY A 276 0.01 -15.26 6.14
CA GLY A 276 -0.05 -16.65 6.65
C GLY A 276 -0.46 -17.67 5.59
N VAL A 277 -0.23 -17.37 4.31
CA VAL A 277 -0.61 -18.19 3.15
C VAL A 277 0.63 -18.61 2.37
N ASP A 278 0.68 -19.86 1.91
CA ASP A 278 1.69 -20.28 0.95
C ASP A 278 1.34 -19.71 -0.44
N TYR A 279 2.33 -19.08 -1.07
CA TYR A 279 2.18 -18.49 -2.39
C TYR A 279 1.69 -19.48 -3.45
N TYR A 280 2.08 -20.76 -3.34
CA TYR A 280 1.73 -21.82 -4.30
C TYR A 280 0.36 -22.46 -4.05
N ASP A 281 -0.31 -22.11 -2.95
CA ASP A 281 -1.67 -22.56 -2.63
C ASP A 281 -2.76 -21.64 -3.19
N TYR A 282 -2.37 -20.49 -3.74
CA TYR A 282 -3.24 -19.47 -4.36
C TYR A 282 -3.12 -19.51 -5.91
#